data_2a07ed14486a66d751f70577ccc1ed82
#
_entry.id   2a07ed14486a66d751f70577ccc1ed82
#
_cell.length_a   1.000
_cell.length_b   1.000
_cell.length_c   1.000
_cell.angle_alpha   90.00
_cell.angle_beta   90.00
_cell.angle_gamma   90.00
#
_symmetry.space_group_name_H-M   'P 1'
#
loop_
_entity.id
_entity.type
_entity.pdbx_description
1 polymer ?
#
loop_
_entity_poly.entity_id
_entity_poly.type
_entity_poly.pdbx_seq_one_letter_code
_entity_poly.pdbx_strand_id
1 'polypeptide(L)'
;GRIYDAFRNRIIFPIFSPSGRIIAFGGRSLEKDDSIPKYINSPDTPIFKKGKNAYGIERAINIKNKNYSILMEGYMDVLSANIYGFDTSIAPLGTALTEEQAQLIKRYSSNILLSFDMDKAGIAATERASFILKSQGFNIRVLQFEGSKDPDEFLKKNGKEAFLKVVENSLEIFDFLYNLYSSEYDLDNNIIAKQNFIERFKEFFAYLTTDLEKEMYLKNLSEKIDINIDILRKTLVEENKKKFIVKDYIDEIEEKSIEKKEFKKANNLELSIVEMLLKKPKYYEFFKDEKFESDIANKTLKFFEEKIKENFNFESNNLMREFENYIRNDNESHSEYINSNIARIILNYVIDTENTIEEKEFLKLFKDYFRVKVKLRDKTNDDFQKIVYFSKFKDKI
;
A
#
# COMPACT_ATOMS: atom_id res chain seq x y z
N GLY A 1 -9.80 -31.08 17.56
CA GLY A 1 -10.60 -29.93 17.16
C GLY A 1 -11.90 -30.38 16.50
N ARG A 2 -12.98 -29.60 16.58
CA ARG A 2 -14.21 -29.90 15.87
C ARG A 2 -14.06 -29.53 14.40
N ILE A 3 -14.45 -30.45 13.50
CA ILE A 3 -14.57 -30.17 12.07
C ILE A 3 -15.90 -29.46 11.86
N TYR A 4 -15.91 -28.37 11.11
CA TYR A 4 -17.11 -27.62 10.75
C TYR A 4 -16.99 -27.04 9.34
N ASP A 5 -18.14 -26.77 8.72
CA ASP A 5 -18.19 -26.12 7.42
C ASP A 5 -17.79 -24.65 7.51
N ALA A 6 -16.82 -24.24 6.70
CA ALA A 6 -16.33 -22.85 6.68
C ALA A 6 -17.36 -21.88 6.05
N PHE A 7 -18.18 -22.37 5.10
CA PHE A 7 -19.17 -21.58 4.38
C PHE A 7 -20.60 -21.90 4.84
N ARG A 8 -20.97 -21.49 6.04
CA ARG A 8 -22.30 -21.72 6.58
C ARG A 8 -23.29 -20.65 6.11
N ASN A 9 -24.49 -21.08 5.67
CA ASN A 9 -25.57 -20.20 5.21
C ASN A 9 -25.10 -19.15 4.17
N ARG A 10 -24.42 -19.63 3.10
CA ARG A 10 -23.84 -18.76 2.08
C ARG A 10 -24.12 -19.27 0.67
N ILE A 11 -24.32 -18.34 -0.25
CA ILE A 11 -24.24 -18.62 -1.69
C ILE A 11 -22.77 -18.79 -2.04
N ILE A 12 -22.44 -19.90 -2.74
CA ILE A 12 -21.07 -20.24 -3.09
C ILE A 12 -20.74 -19.82 -4.52
N PHE A 13 -19.61 -19.16 -4.67
CA PHE A 13 -19.05 -18.75 -5.96
C PHE A 13 -17.74 -19.54 -6.18
N PRO A 14 -17.70 -20.49 -7.13
CA PRO A 14 -16.45 -21.16 -7.47
C PRO A 14 -15.45 -20.15 -8.04
N ILE A 15 -14.20 -20.25 -7.60
CA ILE A 15 -13.07 -19.47 -8.12
C ILE A 15 -12.25 -20.40 -8.99
N PHE A 16 -12.05 -20.01 -10.24
CA PHE A 16 -11.37 -20.82 -11.24
C PHE A 16 -9.95 -20.30 -11.51
N SER A 17 -9.06 -21.21 -11.87
CA SER A 17 -7.79 -20.87 -12.51
C SER A 17 -8.03 -20.44 -13.97
N PRO A 18 -7.02 -19.82 -14.63
CA PRO A 18 -7.11 -19.51 -16.07
C PRO A 18 -7.37 -20.75 -16.97
N SER A 19 -7.04 -21.96 -16.48
CA SER A 19 -7.30 -23.22 -17.18
C SER A 19 -8.69 -23.80 -16.91
N GLY A 20 -9.58 -23.10 -16.20
CA GLY A 20 -10.95 -23.53 -15.91
C GLY A 20 -11.08 -24.56 -14.78
N ARG A 21 -10.03 -24.81 -13.98
CA ARG A 21 -10.11 -25.69 -12.80
C ARG A 21 -10.55 -24.90 -11.58
N ILE A 22 -11.46 -25.46 -10.78
CA ILE A 22 -11.84 -24.87 -9.49
C ILE A 22 -10.64 -24.96 -8.54
N ILE A 23 -10.21 -23.82 -7.98
CA ILE A 23 -9.06 -23.71 -7.09
C ILE A 23 -9.45 -23.18 -5.69
N ALA A 24 -10.62 -22.54 -5.57
CA ALA A 24 -11.12 -21.98 -4.32
C ALA A 24 -12.62 -21.67 -4.43
N PHE A 25 -13.18 -21.15 -3.33
CA PHE A 25 -14.56 -20.70 -3.26
C PHE A 25 -14.64 -19.33 -2.59
N GLY A 26 -15.56 -18.50 -3.07
CA GLY A 26 -16.11 -17.34 -2.37
C GLY A 26 -17.48 -17.66 -1.81
N GLY A 27 -17.89 -17.01 -0.75
CA GLY A 27 -19.21 -17.21 -0.16
C GLY A 27 -19.85 -15.91 0.29
N ARG A 28 -21.06 -15.59 -0.22
CA ARG A 28 -21.87 -14.44 0.20
C ARG A 28 -22.89 -14.90 1.23
N SER A 29 -22.94 -14.24 2.39
CA SER A 29 -23.93 -14.52 3.45
C SER A 29 -25.36 -14.31 2.95
N LEU A 30 -26.26 -15.24 3.32
CA LEU A 30 -27.70 -15.09 3.18
C LEU A 30 -28.32 -14.37 4.39
N GLU A 31 -27.53 -14.19 5.46
CA GLU A 31 -27.98 -13.53 6.66
C GLU A 31 -27.86 -12.00 6.52
N LYS A 32 -28.81 -11.28 7.17
CA LYS A 32 -28.82 -9.82 7.21
C LYS A 32 -28.18 -9.29 8.50
N ASP A 33 -27.26 -10.05 9.08
CA ASP A 33 -26.55 -9.70 10.31
C ASP A 33 -25.22 -9.02 9.97
N ASP A 34 -25.07 -7.74 10.29
CA ASP A 34 -23.86 -6.95 10.02
C ASP A 34 -22.64 -7.42 10.83
N SER A 35 -22.83 -8.24 11.89
CA SER A 35 -21.74 -8.87 12.62
C SER A 35 -21.04 -9.99 11.83
N ILE A 36 -21.70 -10.50 10.77
CA ILE A 36 -21.18 -11.56 9.90
C ILE A 36 -20.62 -10.97 8.62
N PRO A 37 -19.37 -11.26 8.24
CA PRO A 37 -18.81 -10.77 6.99
C PRO A 37 -19.70 -11.12 5.79
N LYS A 38 -20.13 -10.09 5.05
CA LYS A 38 -20.98 -10.26 3.85
C LYS A 38 -20.36 -11.21 2.83
N TYR A 39 -19.04 -11.12 2.63
CA TYR A 39 -18.26 -12.02 1.78
C TYR A 39 -17.11 -12.64 2.54
N ILE A 40 -16.84 -13.90 2.29
CA ILE A 40 -15.62 -14.61 2.70
C ILE A 40 -15.05 -15.38 1.51
N ASN A 41 -13.74 -15.56 1.50
CA ASN A 41 -13.03 -16.38 0.52
C ASN A 41 -12.33 -17.54 1.22
N SER A 42 -12.06 -18.61 0.48
CA SER A 42 -11.13 -19.65 0.91
C SER A 42 -9.82 -19.01 1.40
N PRO A 43 -9.18 -19.57 2.44
CA PRO A 43 -7.83 -19.17 2.82
C PRO A 43 -6.85 -19.48 1.68
N ASP A 44 -5.66 -18.87 1.74
CA ASP A 44 -4.57 -19.21 0.83
C ASP A 44 -4.17 -20.68 0.99
N THR A 45 -3.94 -21.35 -0.14
CA THR A 45 -3.53 -22.75 -0.23
C THR A 45 -2.37 -22.89 -1.24
N PRO A 46 -1.73 -24.06 -1.37
CA PRO A 46 -0.71 -24.28 -2.42
C PRO A 46 -1.21 -24.04 -3.84
N ILE A 47 -2.52 -24.20 -4.12
CA ILE A 47 -3.13 -24.02 -5.45
C ILE A 47 -3.89 -22.69 -5.60
N PHE A 48 -4.10 -21.95 -4.52
CA PHE A 48 -4.85 -20.70 -4.52
C PHE A 48 -4.16 -19.62 -3.66
N LYS A 49 -3.88 -18.49 -4.25
CA LYS A 49 -3.41 -17.28 -3.59
C LYS A 49 -4.30 -16.12 -4.01
N LYS A 50 -4.97 -15.45 -3.06
CA LYS A 50 -5.91 -14.36 -3.35
C LYS A 50 -5.27 -13.26 -4.20
N GLY A 51 -4.07 -12.82 -3.81
CA GLY A 51 -3.33 -11.78 -4.53
C GLY A 51 -2.74 -12.19 -5.89
N LYS A 52 -2.86 -13.48 -6.30
CA LYS A 52 -2.32 -13.98 -7.58
C LYS A 52 -3.39 -14.50 -8.54
N ASN A 53 -4.67 -14.40 -8.15
CA ASN A 53 -5.80 -14.87 -8.94
C ASN A 53 -6.85 -13.77 -9.02
N ALA A 54 -7.65 -13.79 -10.08
CA ALA A 54 -8.78 -12.89 -10.27
C ALA A 54 -10.06 -13.68 -10.55
N TYR A 55 -11.19 -13.23 -10.04
CA TYR A 55 -12.49 -13.80 -10.37
C TYR A 55 -12.82 -13.53 -11.83
N GLY A 56 -13.34 -14.51 -12.55
CA GLY A 56 -13.66 -14.38 -13.96
C GLY A 56 -12.49 -14.66 -14.91
N ILE A 57 -11.29 -14.95 -14.42
CA ILE A 57 -10.09 -15.15 -15.24
C ILE A 57 -10.14 -16.44 -16.08
N GLU A 58 -11.02 -17.37 -15.77
CA GLU A 58 -11.27 -18.56 -16.61
C GLU A 58 -11.75 -18.21 -18.02
N ARG A 59 -12.25 -16.97 -18.23
CA ARG A 59 -12.63 -16.41 -19.53
C ARG A 59 -11.49 -15.66 -20.21
N ALA A 60 -10.25 -15.89 -19.80
CA ALA A 60 -9.07 -15.23 -20.34
C ALA A 60 -8.93 -15.32 -21.89
N ILE A 61 -9.46 -16.38 -22.50
CA ILE A 61 -9.51 -16.49 -23.96
C ILE A 61 -10.38 -15.40 -24.59
N ASN A 62 -11.48 -15.00 -23.95
CA ASN A 62 -12.35 -13.93 -24.43
C ASN A 62 -11.65 -12.58 -24.29
N ILE A 63 -10.92 -12.37 -23.19
CA ILE A 63 -10.08 -11.18 -22.98
C ILE A 63 -9.06 -11.06 -24.11
N LYS A 64 -8.37 -12.15 -24.42
CA LYS A 64 -7.37 -12.19 -25.51
C LYS A 64 -8.02 -11.90 -26.86
N ASN A 65 -9.14 -12.51 -27.17
CA ASN A 65 -9.83 -12.38 -28.46
C ASN A 65 -10.39 -10.96 -28.67
N LYS A 66 -10.96 -10.36 -27.62
CA LYS A 66 -11.52 -9.00 -27.65
C LYS A 66 -10.47 -7.92 -27.39
N ASN A 67 -9.29 -8.31 -26.93
CA ASN A 67 -8.16 -7.46 -26.59
C ASN A 67 -8.47 -6.37 -25.56
N TYR A 68 -9.36 -6.66 -24.60
CA TYR A 68 -9.58 -5.82 -23.41
C TYR A 68 -10.18 -6.65 -22.28
N SER A 69 -9.98 -6.17 -21.05
CA SER A 69 -10.67 -6.67 -19.86
C SER A 69 -11.43 -5.53 -19.16
N ILE A 70 -12.51 -5.87 -18.46
CA ILE A 70 -13.26 -4.95 -17.60
C ILE A 70 -12.97 -5.35 -16.16
N LEU A 71 -12.26 -4.52 -15.42
CA LEU A 71 -11.94 -4.73 -14.01
C LEU A 71 -13.03 -4.09 -13.15
N MET A 72 -13.71 -4.92 -12.37
CA MET A 72 -14.82 -4.56 -11.47
C MET A 72 -14.42 -4.79 -10.01
N GLU A 73 -15.23 -4.33 -9.04
CA GLU A 73 -14.90 -4.47 -7.63
C GLU A 73 -15.12 -5.89 -7.09
N GLY A 74 -16.20 -6.55 -7.52
CA GLY A 74 -16.59 -7.82 -6.91
C GLY A 74 -17.24 -8.83 -7.83
N TYR A 75 -17.57 -9.99 -7.23
CA TYR A 75 -18.17 -11.13 -7.96
C TYR A 75 -19.51 -10.81 -8.59
N MET A 76 -20.33 -10.01 -7.88
CA MET A 76 -21.68 -9.70 -8.34
C MET A 76 -21.66 -8.85 -9.60
N ASP A 77 -20.76 -7.89 -9.66
CA ASP A 77 -20.60 -7.00 -10.81
C ASP A 77 -20.14 -7.79 -12.02
N VAL A 78 -19.15 -8.69 -11.82
CA VAL A 78 -18.68 -9.61 -12.88
C VAL A 78 -19.80 -10.53 -13.36
N LEU A 79 -20.59 -11.11 -12.45
CA LEU A 79 -21.71 -11.99 -12.83
C LEU A 79 -22.79 -11.23 -13.57
N SER A 80 -23.16 -10.03 -13.07
CA SER A 80 -24.12 -9.17 -13.73
C SER A 80 -23.65 -8.81 -15.14
N ALA A 81 -22.43 -8.31 -15.27
CA ALA A 81 -21.85 -7.96 -16.56
C ALA A 81 -21.88 -9.15 -17.54
N ASN A 82 -21.54 -10.36 -17.06
CA ASN A 82 -21.58 -11.58 -17.89
C ASN A 82 -23.00 -11.93 -18.38
N ILE A 83 -24.03 -11.76 -17.55
CA ILE A 83 -25.43 -11.97 -17.94
C ILE A 83 -25.80 -11.09 -19.13
N TYR A 84 -25.28 -9.85 -19.16
CA TYR A 84 -25.48 -8.91 -20.27
C TYR A 84 -24.49 -9.09 -21.44
N GLY A 85 -23.61 -10.10 -21.38
CA GLY A 85 -22.70 -10.48 -22.47
C GLY A 85 -21.32 -9.79 -22.42
N PHE A 86 -20.96 -9.15 -21.29
CA PHE A 86 -19.64 -8.57 -21.03
C PHE A 86 -18.71 -9.63 -20.41
N ASP A 87 -18.36 -10.64 -21.19
CA ASP A 87 -17.64 -11.85 -20.78
C ASP A 87 -16.12 -11.67 -20.61
N THR A 88 -15.62 -10.43 -20.70
CA THR A 88 -14.24 -10.04 -20.37
C THR A 88 -14.12 -9.41 -18.97
N SER A 89 -15.21 -9.48 -18.20
CA SER A 89 -15.27 -8.91 -16.84
C SER A 89 -14.54 -9.80 -15.84
N ILE A 90 -13.72 -9.15 -14.99
CA ILE A 90 -12.91 -9.77 -13.94
C ILE A 90 -12.96 -8.91 -12.67
N ALA A 91 -12.63 -9.49 -11.53
CA ALA A 91 -12.52 -8.76 -10.26
C ALA A 91 -11.39 -9.30 -9.37
N PRO A 92 -10.81 -8.47 -8.48
CA PRO A 92 -9.98 -8.93 -7.39
C PRO A 92 -10.78 -9.82 -6.42
N LEU A 93 -10.09 -10.51 -5.51
CA LEU A 93 -10.70 -11.49 -4.62
C LEU A 93 -10.88 -10.95 -3.19
N GLY A 94 -11.65 -9.87 -3.05
CA GLY A 94 -11.95 -9.24 -1.75
C GLY A 94 -10.74 -8.50 -1.15
N THR A 95 -9.85 -8.04 -2.00
CA THR A 95 -8.69 -7.20 -1.68
C THR A 95 -8.55 -6.14 -2.76
N ALA A 96 -7.77 -5.08 -2.51
CA ALA A 96 -7.33 -4.20 -3.59
C ALA A 96 -6.58 -5.01 -4.66
N LEU A 97 -6.56 -4.48 -5.90
CA LEU A 97 -5.77 -5.06 -6.99
C LEU A 97 -4.29 -5.16 -6.57
N THR A 98 -3.67 -6.28 -6.88
CA THR A 98 -2.23 -6.49 -6.64
C THR A 98 -1.44 -6.46 -7.95
N GLU A 99 -0.11 -6.29 -7.84
CA GLU A 99 0.78 -6.35 -9.00
C GLU A 99 0.74 -7.73 -9.68
N GLU A 100 0.70 -8.81 -8.90
CA GLU A 100 0.62 -10.16 -9.46
C GLU A 100 -0.70 -10.41 -10.20
N GLN A 101 -1.81 -9.84 -9.72
CA GLN A 101 -3.08 -9.87 -10.46
C GLN A 101 -2.99 -9.06 -11.75
N ALA A 102 -2.39 -7.88 -11.72
CA ALA A 102 -2.14 -7.07 -12.92
C ALA A 102 -1.26 -7.85 -13.93
N GLN A 103 -0.16 -8.46 -13.48
CA GLN A 103 0.69 -9.30 -14.32
C GLN A 103 -0.05 -10.50 -14.91
N LEU A 104 -0.95 -11.13 -14.15
CA LEU A 104 -1.80 -12.21 -14.66
C LEU A 104 -2.70 -11.74 -15.80
N ILE A 105 -3.38 -10.59 -15.63
CA ILE A 105 -4.29 -10.02 -16.62
C ILE A 105 -3.51 -9.58 -17.88
N LYS A 106 -2.33 -9.00 -17.68
CA LYS A 106 -1.44 -8.51 -18.77
C LYS A 106 -1.08 -9.58 -19.78
N ARG A 107 -1.04 -10.86 -19.39
CA ARG A 107 -0.77 -11.98 -20.31
C ARG A 107 -1.83 -12.13 -21.40
N TYR A 108 -3.02 -11.56 -21.20
CA TYR A 108 -4.17 -11.71 -22.11
C TYR A 108 -4.51 -10.41 -22.83
N SER A 109 -4.37 -9.27 -22.20
CA SER A 109 -4.52 -7.94 -22.82
C SER A 109 -3.79 -6.87 -22.04
N SER A 110 -3.31 -5.86 -22.76
CA SER A 110 -2.77 -4.62 -22.17
C SER A 110 -3.84 -3.53 -22.06
N ASN A 111 -5.06 -3.74 -22.56
CA ASN A 111 -6.14 -2.77 -22.50
C ASN A 111 -7.10 -3.15 -21.38
N ILE A 112 -7.38 -2.20 -20.50
CA ILE A 112 -8.25 -2.43 -19.34
C ILE A 112 -9.23 -1.27 -19.14
N LEU A 113 -10.47 -1.62 -18.86
CA LEU A 113 -11.53 -0.71 -18.50
C LEU A 113 -11.77 -0.85 -17.00
N LEU A 114 -11.60 0.22 -16.24
CA LEU A 114 -11.94 0.26 -14.81
C LEU A 114 -13.42 0.58 -14.67
N SER A 115 -14.13 -0.29 -13.94
CA SER A 115 -15.57 -0.24 -13.74
C SER A 115 -15.87 -0.42 -12.26
N PHE A 116 -15.48 0.57 -11.44
CA PHE A 116 -15.63 0.57 -10.00
C PHE A 116 -16.82 1.44 -9.60
N ASP A 117 -17.21 1.38 -8.32
CA ASP A 117 -18.30 2.16 -7.79
C ASP A 117 -17.99 3.66 -7.90
N MET A 118 -19.04 4.48 -8.07
CA MET A 118 -18.91 5.94 -8.25
C MET A 118 -18.90 6.69 -6.91
N ASP A 119 -18.78 5.99 -5.79
CA ASP A 119 -18.63 6.61 -4.48
C ASP A 119 -17.15 6.95 -4.16
N LYS A 120 -16.92 7.62 -3.01
CA LYS A 120 -15.57 8.02 -2.60
C LYS A 120 -14.60 6.85 -2.48
N ALA A 121 -15.08 5.69 -2.06
CA ALA A 121 -14.25 4.49 -1.87
C ALA A 121 -13.86 3.90 -3.23
N GLY A 122 -14.80 3.78 -4.17
CA GLY A 122 -14.58 3.28 -5.52
C GLY A 122 -13.69 4.23 -6.35
N ILE A 123 -13.87 5.56 -6.22
CA ILE A 123 -12.98 6.56 -6.84
C ILE A 123 -11.54 6.38 -6.32
N ALA A 124 -11.34 6.27 -5.02
CA ALA A 124 -10.02 6.02 -4.44
C ALA A 124 -9.44 4.64 -4.83
N ALA A 125 -10.30 3.63 -5.03
CA ALA A 125 -9.89 2.33 -5.55
C ALA A 125 -9.47 2.42 -7.02
N THR A 126 -10.19 3.19 -7.84
CA THR A 126 -9.85 3.48 -9.24
C THR A 126 -8.47 4.15 -9.34
N GLU A 127 -8.22 5.18 -8.53
CA GLU A 127 -6.93 5.87 -8.47
C GLU A 127 -5.79 4.88 -8.14
N ARG A 128 -5.91 4.11 -7.05
CA ARG A 128 -4.89 3.12 -6.65
C ARG A 128 -4.67 2.03 -7.69
N ALA A 129 -5.75 1.47 -8.24
CA ALA A 129 -5.65 0.44 -9.28
C ALA A 129 -4.96 0.98 -10.53
N SER A 130 -5.22 2.24 -10.91
CA SER A 130 -4.60 2.86 -12.08
C SER A 130 -3.08 2.95 -11.96
N PHE A 131 -2.56 3.25 -10.78
CA PHE A 131 -1.11 3.33 -10.55
C PHE A 131 -0.44 1.96 -10.72
N ILE A 132 -1.01 0.91 -10.11
CA ILE A 132 -0.52 -0.47 -10.26
C ILE A 132 -0.56 -0.89 -11.74
N LEU A 133 -1.65 -0.60 -12.44
CA LEU A 133 -1.81 -0.96 -13.85
C LEU A 133 -0.85 -0.17 -14.75
N LYS A 134 -0.63 1.12 -14.48
CA LYS A 134 0.33 1.94 -15.23
C LYS A 134 1.76 1.43 -15.05
N SER A 135 2.16 1.03 -13.83
CA SER A 135 3.49 0.43 -13.60
C SER A 135 3.71 -0.85 -14.40
N GLN A 136 2.64 -1.56 -14.74
CA GLN A 136 2.66 -2.75 -15.59
C GLN A 136 2.43 -2.42 -17.09
N GLY A 137 2.37 -1.14 -17.48
CA GLY A 137 2.23 -0.68 -18.85
C GLY A 137 0.87 -0.96 -19.48
N PHE A 138 -0.22 -0.82 -18.73
CA PHE A 138 -1.58 -0.93 -19.27
C PHE A 138 -2.06 0.38 -19.92
N ASN A 139 -2.87 0.24 -20.97
CA ASN A 139 -3.75 1.28 -21.47
C ASN A 139 -5.04 1.24 -20.67
N ILE A 140 -5.31 2.30 -19.90
CA ILE A 140 -6.40 2.33 -18.93
C ILE A 140 -7.45 3.34 -19.37
N ARG A 141 -8.71 2.91 -19.36
CA ARG A 141 -9.87 3.79 -19.49
C ARG A 141 -10.82 3.54 -18.33
N VAL A 142 -11.58 4.55 -17.93
CA VAL A 142 -12.47 4.53 -16.77
C VAL A 142 -13.89 4.67 -17.25
N LEU A 143 -14.76 3.75 -16.82
CA LEU A 143 -16.21 3.80 -17.06
C LEU A 143 -16.87 4.70 -16.02
N GLN A 144 -17.77 5.56 -16.44
CA GLN A 144 -18.53 6.45 -15.56
C GLN A 144 -20.03 6.21 -15.74
N PHE A 145 -20.73 5.94 -14.64
CA PHE A 145 -22.14 5.58 -14.64
C PHE A 145 -22.98 6.72 -14.09
N GLU A 146 -23.56 7.55 -14.98
CA GLU A 146 -24.45 8.63 -14.56
C GLU A 146 -25.75 8.08 -13.98
N GLY A 147 -26.11 8.55 -12.79
CA GLY A 147 -27.39 8.21 -12.13
C GLY A 147 -27.49 6.78 -11.59
N SER A 148 -26.36 6.07 -11.45
CA SER A 148 -26.26 4.75 -10.82
C SER A 148 -25.02 4.68 -9.94
N LYS A 149 -25.07 3.88 -8.85
CA LYS A 149 -24.01 3.77 -7.87
C LYS A 149 -22.88 2.85 -8.35
N ASP A 150 -23.28 1.79 -9.03
CA ASP A 150 -22.40 0.70 -9.43
C ASP A 150 -22.78 0.13 -10.80
N PRO A 151 -21.90 -0.66 -11.43
CA PRO A 151 -22.16 -1.27 -12.75
C PRO A 151 -23.38 -2.20 -12.79
N ASP A 152 -23.66 -2.92 -11.70
CA ASP A 152 -24.78 -3.86 -11.59
C ASP A 152 -26.12 -3.11 -11.63
N GLU A 153 -26.26 -2.02 -10.84
CA GLU A 153 -27.44 -1.15 -10.86
C GLU A 153 -27.62 -0.53 -12.24
N PHE A 154 -26.54 -0.03 -12.85
CA PHE A 154 -26.61 0.58 -14.18
C PHE A 154 -27.11 -0.40 -15.24
N LEU A 155 -26.54 -1.63 -15.28
CA LEU A 155 -26.95 -2.67 -16.23
C LEU A 155 -28.41 -3.08 -16.06
N LYS A 156 -28.86 -3.25 -14.82
CA LYS A 156 -30.27 -3.60 -14.52
C LYS A 156 -31.24 -2.51 -14.96
N LYS A 157 -30.88 -1.25 -14.80
CA LYS A 157 -31.74 -0.10 -15.11
C LYS A 157 -31.75 0.24 -16.60
N ASN A 158 -30.58 0.21 -17.25
CA ASN A 158 -30.39 0.80 -18.58
C ASN A 158 -30.09 -0.25 -19.67
N GLY A 159 -29.71 -1.46 -19.29
CA GLY A 159 -29.45 -2.56 -20.20
C GLY A 159 -28.09 -2.51 -20.91
N LYS A 160 -27.90 -3.47 -21.83
CA LYS A 160 -26.64 -3.72 -22.54
C LYS A 160 -26.21 -2.56 -23.44
N GLU A 161 -27.14 -2.03 -24.22
CA GLU A 161 -26.86 -0.98 -25.22
C GLU A 161 -26.39 0.33 -24.56
N ALA A 162 -26.96 0.66 -23.41
CA ALA A 162 -26.51 1.80 -22.63
C ALA A 162 -25.12 1.58 -22.05
N PHE A 163 -24.81 0.39 -21.57
CA PHE A 163 -23.47 0.05 -21.07
C PHE A 163 -22.41 0.08 -22.18
N LEU A 164 -22.75 -0.36 -23.40
CA LEU A 164 -21.85 -0.25 -24.56
C LEU A 164 -21.51 1.22 -24.86
N LYS A 165 -22.48 2.14 -24.76
CA LYS A 165 -22.23 3.57 -24.91
C LYS A 165 -21.29 4.11 -23.80
N VAL A 166 -21.41 3.62 -22.58
CA VAL A 166 -20.47 3.97 -21.49
C VAL A 166 -19.05 3.46 -21.83
N VAL A 167 -18.92 2.26 -22.36
CA VAL A 167 -17.62 1.72 -22.82
C VAL A 167 -17.03 2.58 -23.92
N GLU A 168 -17.81 2.96 -24.93
CA GLU A 168 -17.37 3.80 -26.04
C GLU A 168 -16.93 5.21 -25.58
N ASN A 169 -17.65 5.79 -24.61
CA ASN A 169 -17.39 7.13 -24.06
C ASN A 169 -16.49 7.11 -22.80
N SER A 170 -15.88 5.95 -22.48
CA SER A 170 -14.99 5.84 -21.33
C SER A 170 -13.84 6.84 -21.39
N LEU A 171 -13.47 7.42 -20.26
CA LEU A 171 -12.37 8.39 -20.19
C LEU A 171 -11.01 7.69 -20.18
N GLU A 172 -10.02 8.30 -20.82
CA GLU A 172 -8.64 7.93 -20.58
C GLU A 172 -8.27 8.26 -19.12
N ILE A 173 -7.41 7.46 -18.49
CA ILE A 173 -7.10 7.59 -17.06
C ILE A 173 -6.58 8.97 -16.67
N PHE A 174 -5.77 9.59 -17.52
CA PHE A 174 -5.25 10.92 -17.25
C PHE A 174 -6.37 11.97 -17.21
N ASP A 175 -7.32 11.91 -18.15
CA ASP A 175 -8.46 12.83 -18.17
C ASP A 175 -9.38 12.59 -16.98
N PHE A 176 -9.58 11.34 -16.57
CA PHE A 176 -10.30 11.01 -15.34
C PHE A 176 -9.65 11.64 -14.11
N LEU A 177 -8.32 11.44 -13.92
CA LEU A 177 -7.59 12.01 -12.81
C LEU A 177 -7.55 13.54 -12.85
N TYR A 178 -7.41 14.11 -14.05
CA TYR A 178 -7.49 15.57 -14.23
C TYR A 178 -8.84 16.12 -13.75
N ASN A 179 -9.95 15.53 -14.20
CA ASN A 179 -11.29 15.96 -13.79
C ASN A 179 -11.50 15.78 -12.28
N LEU A 180 -11.04 14.66 -11.72
CA LEU A 180 -11.11 14.39 -10.29
C LEU A 180 -10.36 15.46 -9.48
N TYR A 181 -9.09 15.68 -9.79
CA TYR A 181 -8.26 16.62 -9.03
C TYR A 181 -8.67 18.07 -9.25
N SER A 182 -9.03 18.46 -10.49
CA SER A 182 -9.49 19.83 -10.76
C SER A 182 -10.78 20.20 -10.04
N SER A 183 -11.62 19.21 -9.71
CA SER A 183 -12.82 19.46 -8.90
C SER A 183 -12.52 19.79 -7.41
N GLU A 184 -11.33 19.45 -6.93
CA GLU A 184 -10.91 19.67 -5.54
C GLU A 184 -10.18 21.01 -5.34
N TYR A 185 -9.72 21.68 -6.42
CA TYR A 185 -8.85 22.87 -6.35
C TYR A 185 -9.35 24.01 -7.22
N ASP A 186 -9.30 25.24 -6.70
CA ASP A 186 -9.49 26.46 -7.49
C ASP A 186 -8.22 26.76 -8.30
N LEU A 187 -8.21 26.33 -9.57
CA LEU A 187 -7.05 26.46 -10.44
C LEU A 187 -6.89 27.85 -11.06
N ASP A 188 -7.94 28.68 -11.07
CA ASP A 188 -7.92 29.96 -11.80
C ASP A 188 -7.23 31.07 -10.99
N ASN A 189 -7.52 31.16 -9.68
CA ASN A 189 -7.14 32.30 -8.89
C ASN A 189 -6.19 31.99 -7.69
N ASN A 190 -5.86 30.73 -7.46
CA ASN A 190 -5.11 30.31 -6.27
C ASN A 190 -3.80 29.56 -6.63
N ILE A 191 -2.67 30.25 -6.48
CA ILE A 191 -1.34 29.70 -6.79
C ILE A 191 -1.05 28.45 -5.93
N ILE A 192 -1.42 28.45 -4.65
CA ILE A 192 -1.21 27.31 -3.74
C ILE A 192 -2.07 26.13 -4.14
N ALA A 193 -3.33 26.38 -4.52
CA ALA A 193 -4.23 25.34 -5.05
C ALA A 193 -3.67 24.71 -6.33
N LYS A 194 -3.17 25.54 -7.26
CA LYS A 194 -2.51 25.06 -8.49
C LYS A 194 -1.26 24.23 -8.19
N GLN A 195 -0.47 24.63 -7.19
CA GLN A 195 0.70 23.86 -6.75
C GLN A 195 0.28 22.51 -6.16
N ASN A 196 -0.70 22.47 -5.25
CA ASN A 196 -1.20 21.23 -4.65
C ASN A 196 -1.81 20.29 -5.69
N PHE A 197 -2.52 20.83 -6.68
CA PHE A 197 -3.02 20.07 -7.82
C PHE A 197 -1.90 19.38 -8.60
N ILE A 198 -0.79 20.09 -8.90
CA ILE A 198 0.36 19.51 -9.60
C ILE A 198 1.00 18.42 -8.75
N GLU A 199 1.13 18.62 -7.43
CA GLU A 199 1.67 17.61 -6.51
C GLU A 199 0.89 16.28 -6.55
N ARG A 200 -0.44 16.34 -6.72
CA ARG A 200 -1.30 15.15 -6.87
C ARG A 200 -0.90 14.28 -8.07
N PHE A 201 -0.39 14.86 -9.15
CA PHE A 201 0.07 14.11 -10.31
C PHE A 201 1.44 13.46 -10.15
N LYS A 202 2.22 13.81 -9.12
CA LYS A 202 3.56 13.21 -8.91
C LYS A 202 3.51 11.69 -8.85
N GLU A 203 2.51 11.14 -8.14
CA GLU A 203 2.35 9.70 -8.02
C GLU A 203 2.01 9.06 -9.37
N PHE A 204 1.07 9.61 -10.12
CA PHE A 204 0.74 9.13 -11.47
C PHE A 204 1.97 9.11 -12.39
N PHE A 205 2.71 10.21 -12.46
CA PHE A 205 3.92 10.30 -13.31
C PHE A 205 5.03 9.34 -12.88
N ALA A 206 5.09 8.98 -11.61
CA ALA A 206 6.04 8.02 -11.10
C ALA A 206 5.81 6.60 -11.61
N TYR A 207 4.55 6.22 -11.84
CA TYR A 207 4.19 4.91 -12.36
C TYR A 207 4.18 4.80 -13.89
N LEU A 208 4.44 5.87 -14.63
CA LEU A 208 4.57 5.83 -16.09
C LEU A 208 5.89 5.17 -16.50
N THR A 209 5.80 4.17 -17.38
CA THR A 209 6.94 3.30 -17.72
C THR A 209 7.79 3.83 -18.86
N THR A 210 7.26 4.68 -19.75
CA THR A 210 7.99 5.19 -20.93
C THR A 210 8.14 6.70 -20.89
N ASP A 211 9.30 7.20 -21.36
CA ASP A 211 9.54 8.64 -21.45
C ASP A 211 8.60 9.31 -22.48
N LEU A 212 8.23 8.59 -23.55
CA LEU A 212 7.26 9.10 -24.53
C LEU A 212 5.90 9.37 -23.90
N GLU A 213 5.39 8.44 -23.10
CA GLU A 213 4.11 8.58 -22.37
C GLU A 213 4.17 9.75 -21.40
N LYS A 214 5.29 9.91 -20.67
CA LYS A 214 5.51 11.05 -19.77
C LYS A 214 5.43 12.38 -20.52
N GLU A 215 6.13 12.49 -21.64
CA GLU A 215 6.13 13.72 -22.44
C GLU A 215 4.74 14.05 -23.02
N MET A 216 3.98 13.04 -23.47
CA MET A 216 2.61 13.25 -23.96
C MET A 216 1.69 13.78 -22.85
N TYR A 217 1.75 13.20 -21.65
CA TYR A 217 0.94 13.68 -20.51
C TYR A 217 1.42 15.03 -19.97
N LEU A 218 2.75 15.30 -19.96
CA LEU A 218 3.27 16.62 -19.61
C LEU A 218 2.75 17.71 -20.54
N LYS A 219 2.75 17.43 -21.86
CA LYS A 219 2.21 18.37 -22.85
C LYS A 219 0.72 18.62 -22.63
N ASN A 220 -0.07 17.56 -22.46
CA ASN A 220 -1.50 17.67 -22.19
C ASN A 220 -1.77 18.48 -20.90
N LEU A 221 -1.04 18.20 -19.82
CA LEU A 221 -1.18 18.94 -18.56
C LEU A 221 -0.79 20.41 -18.72
N SER A 222 0.33 20.70 -19.41
CA SER A 222 0.83 22.05 -19.70
C SER A 222 -0.25 22.91 -20.40
N GLU A 223 -0.89 22.34 -21.43
CA GLU A 223 -1.95 22.99 -22.19
C GLU A 223 -3.22 23.24 -21.33
N LYS A 224 -3.59 22.27 -20.48
CA LYS A 224 -4.80 22.37 -19.65
C LYS A 224 -4.70 23.39 -18.50
N ILE A 225 -3.51 23.58 -17.90
CA ILE A 225 -3.33 24.44 -16.72
C ILE A 225 -2.52 25.71 -17.00
N ASP A 226 -2.11 25.92 -18.25
CA ASP A 226 -1.29 27.07 -18.69
C ASP A 226 -0.01 27.25 -17.89
N ILE A 227 0.79 26.17 -17.79
CA ILE A 227 2.11 26.17 -17.13
C ILE A 227 3.16 25.61 -18.11
N ASN A 228 4.33 26.24 -18.13
CA ASN A 228 5.43 25.83 -19.00
C ASN A 228 5.80 24.35 -18.74
N ILE A 229 5.91 23.58 -19.84
CA ILE A 229 6.18 22.13 -19.81
C ILE A 229 7.51 21.80 -19.11
N ASP A 230 8.54 22.66 -19.23
CA ASP A 230 9.85 22.42 -18.60
C ASP A 230 9.77 22.50 -17.06
N ILE A 231 8.90 23.38 -16.54
CA ILE A 231 8.63 23.45 -15.10
C ILE A 231 7.94 22.17 -14.64
N LEU A 232 6.91 21.72 -15.37
CA LEU A 232 6.20 20.48 -15.05
C LEU A 232 7.11 19.25 -15.14
N ARG A 233 7.98 19.18 -16.15
CA ARG A 233 8.95 18.09 -16.31
C ARG A 233 9.90 18.02 -15.12
N LYS A 234 10.45 19.16 -14.70
CA LYS A 234 11.32 19.23 -13.53
C LYS A 234 10.60 18.74 -12.26
N THR A 235 9.37 19.21 -12.04
CA THR A 235 8.58 18.91 -10.82
C THR A 235 8.06 17.47 -10.81
N LEU A 236 7.49 16.98 -11.91
CA LEU A 236 6.78 15.71 -11.96
C LEU A 236 7.65 14.52 -12.37
N VAL A 237 8.76 14.75 -13.08
CA VAL A 237 9.61 13.66 -13.59
C VAL A 237 10.99 13.65 -12.94
N GLU A 238 11.72 14.79 -12.99
CA GLU A 238 13.11 14.81 -12.51
C GLU A 238 13.24 14.73 -10.99
N GLU A 239 12.38 15.47 -10.26
CA GLU A 239 12.35 15.39 -8.80
C GLU A 239 11.82 14.04 -8.31
N ASN A 240 10.88 13.43 -9.05
CA ASN A 240 10.41 12.09 -8.76
C ASN A 240 11.49 11.02 -8.98
N LYS A 241 12.28 11.10 -10.06
CA LYS A 241 13.41 10.17 -10.28
C LYS A 241 14.33 10.09 -9.06
N LYS A 242 14.57 11.20 -8.36
CA LYS A 242 15.39 11.22 -7.13
C LYS A 242 14.73 10.48 -5.97
N LYS A 243 13.41 10.56 -5.82
CA LYS A 243 12.66 9.85 -4.76
C LYS A 243 12.51 8.36 -5.05
N PHE A 244 12.32 7.97 -6.32
CA PHE A 244 12.13 6.58 -6.73
C PHE A 244 13.42 5.78 -6.78
N ILE A 245 14.55 6.38 -7.20
CA ILE A 245 15.87 5.73 -7.11
C ILE A 245 16.14 5.30 -5.67
N VAL A 246 15.76 6.11 -4.69
CA VAL A 246 15.89 5.75 -3.27
C VAL A 246 14.92 4.63 -2.88
N LYS A 247 13.71 4.62 -3.43
CA LYS A 247 12.69 3.59 -3.13
C LYS A 247 13.01 2.27 -3.83
N ASP A 248 13.34 2.27 -5.13
CA ASP A 248 13.72 1.07 -5.88
C ASP A 248 15.01 0.44 -5.34
N TYR A 249 15.96 1.25 -4.88
CA TYR A 249 17.16 0.77 -4.20
C TYR A 249 16.83 0.09 -2.85
N ILE A 250 15.82 0.58 -2.16
CA ILE A 250 15.29 -0.03 -0.94
C ILE A 250 14.55 -1.34 -1.29
N ASP A 251 13.71 -1.34 -2.33
CA ASP A 251 12.89 -2.49 -2.73
C ASP A 251 13.75 -3.61 -3.39
N GLU A 252 14.80 -3.29 -4.16
CA GLU A 252 15.75 -4.28 -4.73
C GLU A 252 16.60 -4.99 -3.66
N ILE A 253 16.93 -4.29 -2.58
CA ILE A 253 17.54 -4.90 -1.39
C ILE A 253 16.51 -5.81 -0.68
N GLU A 254 15.21 -5.52 -0.83
CA GLU A 254 14.10 -6.21 -0.21
C GLU A 254 13.67 -7.52 -0.89
N GLU A 255 13.79 -7.65 -2.21
CA GLU A 255 13.33 -8.84 -2.96
C GLU A 255 14.23 -10.08 -2.82
N LYS A 256 15.45 -9.96 -2.37
CA LYS A 256 16.44 -11.06 -2.36
C LYS A 256 16.32 -12.08 -1.22
N SER A 257 15.25 -12.07 -0.39
CA SER A 257 15.14 -13.08 0.66
C SER A 257 13.75 -13.35 1.22
N ILE A 258 13.19 -14.51 0.93
CA ILE A 258 11.97 -15.07 1.54
C ILE A 258 12.16 -15.42 3.03
N GLU A 259 13.36 -15.70 3.49
CA GLU A 259 13.72 -15.86 4.92
C GLU A 259 13.71 -14.53 5.70
N LYS A 260 13.69 -13.38 5.02
CA LYS A 260 13.79 -12.03 5.59
C LYS A 260 12.46 -11.40 6.03
N LYS A 261 11.28 -11.95 5.77
CA LYS A 261 10.01 -11.27 6.16
C LYS A 261 9.82 -11.14 7.67
N GLU A 262 10.22 -12.14 8.44
CA GLU A 262 10.18 -12.06 9.91
C GLU A 262 11.37 -11.25 10.46
N PHE A 263 12.54 -11.38 9.87
CA PHE A 263 13.73 -10.58 10.17
C PHE A 263 13.50 -9.07 9.87
N LYS A 264 12.81 -8.75 8.77
CA LYS A 264 12.43 -7.39 8.37
C LYS A 264 11.42 -6.76 9.35
N LYS A 265 10.49 -7.55 9.88
CA LYS A 265 9.51 -7.08 10.88
C LYS A 265 10.19 -6.75 12.20
N ALA A 266 11.20 -7.55 12.63
CA ALA A 266 12.01 -7.28 13.80
C ALA A 266 12.83 -5.99 13.61
N ASN A 267 13.49 -5.84 12.48
CA ASN A 267 14.33 -4.68 12.15
C ASN A 267 13.52 -3.37 12.11
N ASN A 268 12.30 -3.39 11.56
CA ASN A 268 11.41 -2.22 11.58
C ASN A 268 10.95 -1.85 13.00
N LEU A 269 10.71 -2.85 13.86
CA LEU A 269 10.36 -2.61 15.26
C LEU A 269 11.55 -2.04 16.05
N GLU A 270 12.75 -2.52 15.80
CA GLU A 270 13.98 -2.00 16.42
C GLU A 270 14.25 -0.55 16.01
N LEU A 271 14.06 -0.18 14.75
CA LEU A 271 14.14 1.22 14.30
C LEU A 271 13.09 2.11 14.97
N SER A 272 11.86 1.61 15.15
CA SER A 272 10.83 2.34 15.88
C SER A 272 11.17 2.51 17.37
N ILE A 273 11.90 1.56 17.97
CA ILE A 273 12.45 1.70 19.33
C ILE A 273 13.52 2.79 19.36
N VAL A 274 14.42 2.85 18.39
CA VAL A 274 15.42 3.91 18.27
C VAL A 274 14.75 5.30 18.19
N GLU A 275 13.77 5.46 17.31
CA GLU A 275 13.01 6.71 17.18
C GLU A 275 12.34 7.11 18.51
N MET A 276 11.75 6.15 19.18
CA MET A 276 11.11 6.36 20.46
C MET A 276 12.11 6.76 21.58
N LEU A 277 13.28 6.10 21.65
CA LEU A 277 14.32 6.44 22.62
C LEU A 277 14.85 7.86 22.41
N LEU A 278 15.03 8.28 21.18
CA LEU A 278 15.45 9.65 20.86
C LEU A 278 14.40 10.70 21.22
N LYS A 279 13.12 10.38 21.10
CA LYS A 279 12.00 11.26 21.50
C LYS A 279 11.76 11.27 23.03
N LYS A 280 11.94 10.13 23.68
CA LYS A 280 11.66 9.92 25.11
C LYS A 280 12.77 9.11 25.77
N PRO A 281 13.92 9.72 26.11
CA PRO A 281 15.10 9.07 26.70
C PRO A 281 14.82 8.25 27.96
N LYS A 282 13.77 8.59 28.73
CA LYS A 282 13.36 7.86 29.94
C LYS A 282 13.08 6.37 29.68
N TYR A 283 12.75 5.98 28.45
CA TYR A 283 12.48 4.59 28.11
C TYR A 283 13.75 3.76 27.86
N TYR A 284 14.95 4.36 27.85
CA TYR A 284 16.22 3.64 27.73
C TYR A 284 16.40 2.55 28.78
N GLU A 285 15.96 2.79 30.03
CA GLU A 285 16.07 1.82 31.13
C GLU A 285 15.42 0.47 30.83
N PHE A 286 14.43 0.43 29.93
CA PHE A 286 13.74 -0.80 29.55
C PHE A 286 14.50 -1.64 28.51
N PHE A 287 15.46 -1.02 27.81
CA PHE A 287 16.19 -1.66 26.70
C PHE A 287 17.70 -1.73 26.93
N LYS A 288 18.24 -1.15 27.99
CA LYS A 288 19.69 -1.05 28.22
C LYS A 288 20.44 -2.39 28.19
N ASP A 289 19.79 -3.47 28.60
CA ASP A 289 20.36 -4.82 28.62
C ASP A 289 19.97 -5.64 27.39
N GLU A 290 19.28 -5.03 26.42
CA GLU A 290 18.87 -5.72 25.20
C GLU A 290 20.00 -5.79 24.18
N LYS A 291 20.00 -6.89 23.41
CA LYS A 291 20.82 -7.05 22.21
C LYS A 291 19.91 -7.10 21.00
N PHE A 292 19.96 -6.06 20.20
CA PHE A 292 19.21 -5.95 18.97
C PHE A 292 19.91 -6.68 17.82
N GLU A 293 19.16 -7.03 16.78
CA GLU A 293 19.73 -7.53 15.52
C GLU A 293 20.24 -6.36 14.65
N SER A 294 19.65 -5.18 14.79
CA SER A 294 20.04 -3.97 14.08
C SER A 294 21.27 -3.33 14.71
N ASP A 295 22.29 -3.08 13.89
CA ASP A 295 23.50 -2.38 14.32
C ASP A 295 23.22 -0.96 14.82
N ILE A 296 22.32 -0.24 14.15
CA ILE A 296 21.93 1.12 14.56
C ILE A 296 21.20 1.13 15.91
N ALA A 297 20.41 0.10 16.23
CA ALA A 297 19.73 0.00 17.52
C ALA A 297 20.75 -0.29 18.64
N ASN A 298 21.71 -1.18 18.40
CA ASN A 298 22.78 -1.43 19.37
C ASN A 298 23.68 -0.21 19.59
N LYS A 299 24.03 0.52 18.52
CA LYS A 299 24.77 1.78 18.61
C LYS A 299 24.00 2.87 19.36
N THR A 300 22.68 2.89 19.20
CA THR A 300 21.82 3.80 19.96
C THR A 300 21.90 3.50 21.48
N LEU A 301 21.87 2.25 21.88
CA LEU A 301 22.02 1.91 23.30
C LEU A 301 23.40 2.33 23.84
N LYS A 302 24.47 2.13 23.08
CA LYS A 302 25.82 2.60 23.46
C LYS A 302 25.89 4.13 23.57
N PHE A 303 25.29 4.85 22.62
CA PHE A 303 25.19 6.30 22.68
C PHE A 303 24.51 6.78 23.99
N PHE A 304 23.38 6.18 24.34
CA PHE A 304 22.69 6.53 25.59
C PHE A 304 23.54 6.18 26.83
N GLU A 305 24.20 5.02 26.85
CA GLU A 305 25.10 4.63 27.94
C GLU A 305 26.23 5.63 28.14
N GLU A 306 26.88 6.08 27.06
CA GLU A 306 27.96 7.07 27.10
C GLU A 306 27.45 8.43 27.57
N LYS A 307 26.31 8.90 27.02
CA LYS A 307 25.72 10.17 27.40
C LYS A 307 25.22 10.22 28.86
N ILE A 308 24.77 9.08 29.40
CA ILE A 308 24.44 8.97 30.83
C ILE A 308 25.71 9.12 31.69
N LYS A 309 26.83 8.48 31.31
CA LYS A 309 28.13 8.62 32.00
C LYS A 309 28.65 10.06 31.98
N GLU A 310 28.35 10.81 30.90
CA GLU A 310 28.71 12.23 30.75
C GLU A 310 27.74 13.20 31.47
N ASN A 311 26.71 12.72 32.18
CA ASN A 311 25.65 13.53 32.77
C ASN A 311 24.95 14.45 31.74
N PHE A 312 24.75 13.98 30.51
CA PHE A 312 24.14 14.75 29.44
C PHE A 312 22.68 15.08 29.73
N ASN A 313 22.27 16.33 29.45
CA ASN A 313 20.88 16.74 29.60
C ASN A 313 20.04 16.27 28.38
N PHE A 314 19.32 15.19 28.51
CA PHE A 314 18.48 14.60 27.47
C PHE A 314 17.24 15.44 27.10
N GLU A 315 16.86 16.44 27.90
CA GLU A 315 15.78 17.38 27.59
C GLU A 315 16.25 18.53 26.68
N SER A 316 17.54 18.58 26.36
CA SER A 316 18.08 19.60 25.49
C SER A 316 17.68 19.39 24.03
N ASN A 317 17.40 20.49 23.30
CA ASN A 317 17.10 20.46 21.85
C ASN A 317 18.27 19.94 20.97
N ASN A 318 19.37 19.51 21.58
CA ASN A 318 20.59 19.07 20.89
C ASN A 318 20.75 17.55 20.81
N LEU A 319 19.87 16.76 21.43
CA LEU A 319 20.01 15.30 21.50
C LEU A 319 20.15 14.65 20.12
N MET A 320 19.31 15.05 19.18
CA MET A 320 19.33 14.50 17.82
C MET A 320 20.62 14.84 17.07
N ARG A 321 21.13 16.04 17.25
CA ARG A 321 22.41 16.49 16.67
C ARG A 321 23.60 15.71 17.24
N GLU A 322 23.60 15.50 18.56
CA GLU A 322 24.61 14.70 19.23
C GLU A 322 24.59 13.23 18.76
N PHE A 323 23.40 12.66 18.63
CA PHE A 323 23.22 11.30 18.10
C PHE A 323 23.71 11.20 16.65
N GLU A 324 23.33 12.13 15.78
CA GLU A 324 23.78 12.17 14.38
C GLU A 324 25.31 12.24 14.29
N ASN A 325 25.96 13.09 15.10
CA ASN A 325 27.41 13.21 15.16
C ASN A 325 28.06 11.92 15.66
N TYR A 326 27.48 11.29 16.69
CA TYR A 326 27.97 10.02 17.22
C TYR A 326 27.99 8.90 16.17
N ILE A 327 26.87 8.74 15.45
CA ILE A 327 26.77 7.73 14.41
C ILE A 327 27.70 8.01 13.21
N ARG A 328 27.87 9.29 12.82
CA ARG A 328 28.74 9.68 11.68
C ARG A 328 30.23 9.54 12.00
N ASN A 329 30.64 9.68 13.25
CA ASN A 329 32.05 9.58 13.67
C ASN A 329 32.52 8.14 13.86
N ASP A 330 31.62 7.18 13.83
CA ASP A 330 31.97 5.77 13.91
C ASP A 330 32.47 5.26 12.54
N ASN A 331 33.78 5.03 12.42
CA ASN A 331 34.44 4.63 11.16
C ASN A 331 33.97 3.28 10.56
N GLU A 332 33.22 2.47 11.31
CA GLU A 332 32.60 1.24 10.84
C GLU A 332 31.25 1.47 10.13
N SER A 333 30.74 2.70 10.15
CA SER A 333 29.37 3.05 9.73
C SER A 333 29.25 3.47 8.27
N HIS A 334 30.21 3.22 7.41
CA HIS A 334 30.19 3.64 5.99
C HIS A 334 29.29 2.79 5.09
N SER A 335 28.44 1.92 5.63
CA SER A 335 27.48 1.20 4.79
C SER A 335 26.32 2.11 4.39
N GLU A 336 25.96 2.07 3.12
CA GLU A 336 24.82 2.80 2.52
C GLU A 336 23.50 2.51 3.24
N TYR A 337 23.37 1.32 3.82
CA TYR A 337 22.25 0.88 4.66
C TYR A 337 22.12 1.70 5.96
N ILE A 338 23.24 2.00 6.63
CA ILE A 338 23.22 2.81 7.86
C ILE A 338 22.81 4.23 7.53
N ASN A 339 23.31 4.82 6.44
CA ASN A 339 22.98 6.17 6.02
C ASN A 339 21.49 6.33 5.66
N SER A 340 20.87 5.36 5.02
CA SER A 340 19.44 5.39 4.67
C SER A 340 18.55 5.30 5.91
N ASN A 341 18.89 4.46 6.89
CA ASN A 341 18.15 4.33 8.15
C ASN A 341 18.31 5.56 9.05
N ILE A 342 19.49 6.16 9.10
CA ILE A 342 19.72 7.43 9.82
C ILE A 342 18.87 8.54 9.19
N ALA A 343 18.87 8.67 7.86
CA ALA A 343 18.05 9.65 7.17
C ALA A 343 16.56 9.49 7.48
N ARG A 344 16.07 8.26 7.54
CA ARG A 344 14.68 7.94 7.92
C ARG A 344 14.39 8.33 9.37
N ILE A 345 15.27 7.98 10.31
CA ILE A 345 15.12 8.34 11.74
C ILE A 345 15.09 9.86 11.91
N ILE A 346 16.02 10.58 11.27
CA ILE A 346 16.08 12.05 11.30
C ILE A 346 14.81 12.65 10.72
N LEU A 347 14.36 12.16 9.58
CA LEU A 347 13.15 12.65 8.92
C LEU A 347 11.90 12.46 9.80
N ASN A 348 11.73 11.28 10.38
CA ASN A 348 10.61 10.97 11.27
C ASN A 348 10.67 11.79 12.58
N TYR A 349 11.89 12.04 13.10
CA TYR A 349 12.07 12.88 14.27
C TYR A 349 11.66 14.35 13.99
N VAL A 350 12.03 14.89 12.82
CA VAL A 350 11.74 16.28 12.43
C VAL A 350 10.27 16.49 12.08
N ILE A 351 9.62 15.53 11.41
CA ILE A 351 8.21 15.65 10.99
C ILE A 351 7.26 15.59 12.21
N ASP A 352 7.66 14.92 13.28
CA ASP A 352 6.75 14.53 14.38
C ASP A 352 7.06 15.25 15.70
N THR A 353 7.76 16.39 15.64
CA THR A 353 8.14 17.17 16.85
C THR A 353 6.94 17.75 17.63
N GLU A 354 5.73 17.71 17.06
CA GLU A 354 4.50 18.19 17.73
C GLU A 354 3.68 17.07 18.40
N ASN A 355 3.95 15.79 18.13
CA ASN A 355 3.19 14.69 18.70
C ASN A 355 3.91 14.02 19.88
N THR A 356 3.36 14.19 21.06
CA THR A 356 3.74 13.41 22.24
C THR A 356 3.34 11.95 22.04
N ILE A 357 4.33 11.03 21.95
CA ILE A 357 4.08 9.59 21.97
C ILE A 357 3.34 9.28 23.26
N GLU A 358 2.08 8.84 23.15
CA GLU A 358 1.28 8.41 24.30
C GLU A 358 1.89 7.10 24.87
N GLU A 359 1.79 6.91 26.19
CA GLU A 359 2.27 5.69 26.87
C GLU A 359 1.67 4.42 26.29
N LYS A 360 0.47 4.51 25.72
CA LYS A 360 -0.21 3.41 25.01
C LYS A 360 0.55 2.94 23.77
N GLU A 361 1.17 3.86 23.03
CA GLU A 361 1.95 3.52 21.83
C GLU A 361 3.26 2.85 22.20
N PHE A 362 3.93 3.34 23.25
CA PHE A 362 5.10 2.66 23.83
C PHE A 362 4.78 1.22 24.25
N LEU A 363 3.72 1.01 25.00
CA LEU A 363 3.32 -0.32 25.47
C LEU A 363 2.98 -1.27 24.29
N LYS A 364 2.40 -0.74 23.23
CA LYS A 364 2.09 -1.49 22.02
C LYS A 364 3.39 -1.90 21.29
N LEU A 365 4.30 -0.95 21.06
CA LEU A 365 5.58 -1.19 20.39
C LEU A 365 6.43 -2.20 21.17
N PHE A 366 6.53 -2.04 22.50
CA PHE A 366 7.24 -2.95 23.36
C PHE A 366 6.69 -4.39 23.28
N LYS A 367 5.36 -4.55 23.36
CA LYS A 367 4.72 -5.86 23.23
C LYS A 367 4.95 -6.49 21.86
N ASP A 368 4.87 -5.71 20.79
CA ASP A 368 5.05 -6.20 19.45
C ASP A 368 6.51 -6.63 19.19
N TYR A 369 7.50 -5.88 19.70
CA TYR A 369 8.91 -6.26 19.65
C TYR A 369 9.18 -7.60 20.34
N PHE A 370 8.78 -7.75 21.61
CA PHE A 370 9.03 -8.99 22.34
C PHE A 370 8.24 -10.19 21.79
N ARG A 371 7.04 -9.99 21.23
CA ARG A 371 6.31 -11.05 20.51
C ARG A 371 7.04 -11.54 19.27
N VAL A 372 7.66 -10.65 18.51
CA VAL A 372 8.45 -11.02 17.32
C VAL A 372 9.74 -11.72 17.75
N LYS A 373 10.43 -11.20 18.76
CA LYS A 373 11.66 -11.77 19.32
C LYS A 373 11.47 -13.21 19.83
N VAL A 374 10.36 -13.47 20.55
CA VAL A 374 10.00 -14.82 21.02
C VAL A 374 9.72 -15.80 19.87
N LYS A 375 9.27 -15.32 18.72
CA LYS A 375 9.04 -16.14 17.52
C LYS A 375 10.32 -16.48 16.77
N LEU A 376 11.34 -15.60 16.81
CA LEU A 376 12.57 -15.71 16.05
C LEU A 376 13.68 -16.49 16.79
N ARG A 377 13.62 -16.57 18.12
CA ARG A 377 14.60 -17.29 18.94
C ARG A 377 13.94 -18.51 19.61
N ASP A 378 14.65 -19.61 19.63
CA ASP A 378 14.30 -20.77 20.46
C ASP A 378 14.06 -20.31 21.90
N LYS A 379 12.83 -20.51 22.36
CA LYS A 379 12.21 -20.16 23.63
C LYS A 379 13.19 -20.10 24.82
N THR A 380 13.74 -18.94 25.12
CA THR A 380 14.33 -18.72 26.44
C THR A 380 13.27 -18.16 27.38
N ASN A 381 13.21 -18.71 28.59
CA ASN A 381 12.22 -18.39 29.64
C ASN A 381 12.29 -16.90 30.08
N ASP A 382 13.37 -16.19 29.73
CA ASP A 382 13.66 -14.82 30.13
C ASP A 382 12.83 -13.77 29.36
N ASP A 383 12.64 -13.97 28.05
CA ASP A 383 11.84 -13.04 27.22
C ASP A 383 10.33 -13.11 27.57
N PHE A 384 9.87 -14.29 28.04
CA PHE A 384 8.50 -14.44 28.52
C PHE A 384 8.30 -13.77 29.88
N GLN A 385 9.31 -13.80 30.74
CA GLN A 385 9.29 -13.12 32.05
C GLN A 385 9.22 -11.59 31.89
N LYS A 386 9.87 -11.01 30.87
CA LYS A 386 9.81 -9.58 30.59
C LYS A 386 8.41 -9.13 30.15
N ILE A 387 7.71 -9.94 29.34
CA ILE A 387 6.30 -9.65 28.95
C ILE A 387 5.38 -9.73 30.17
N VAL A 388 5.59 -10.71 31.04
CA VAL A 388 4.81 -10.89 32.28
C VAL A 388 5.11 -9.78 33.29
N TYR A 389 6.37 -9.38 33.42
CA TYR A 389 6.78 -8.26 34.30
C TYR A 389 6.09 -6.96 33.89
N PHE A 390 6.03 -6.67 32.59
CA PHE A 390 5.36 -5.47 32.06
C PHE A 390 3.84 -5.50 32.21
N SER A 391 3.22 -6.66 32.18
CA SER A 391 1.77 -6.76 32.43
C SER A 391 1.40 -6.41 33.89
N LYS A 392 2.33 -6.61 34.82
CA LYS A 392 2.20 -6.23 36.22
C LYS A 392 2.50 -4.75 36.52
N PHE A 393 3.22 -4.06 35.60
CA PHE A 393 3.54 -2.64 35.72
C PHE A 393 2.39 -1.73 35.28
N LYS A 394 1.39 -2.28 34.58
CA LYS A 394 0.21 -1.55 34.09
C LYS A 394 -0.62 -0.91 35.23
N ASP A 395 -0.47 -1.41 36.44
CA ASP A 395 -1.21 -0.94 37.62
C ASP A 395 -0.42 0.09 38.48
N LYS A 396 0.78 0.52 37.99
CA LYS A 396 1.65 1.44 38.73
C LYS A 396 2.08 2.69 37.94
N ILE A 397 1.59 2.85 36.71
CA ILE A 397 1.69 4.05 35.86
C ILE A 397 0.25 4.52 35.62
#